data_0d36c3cdc8aba3b6b10398fb69b74e65
#
_entry.id   0d36c3cdc8aba3b6b10398fb69b74e65
#
_cell.length_a   1.000
_cell.length_b   1.000
_cell.length_c   1.000
_cell.angle_alpha   90.00
_cell.angle_beta   90.00
_cell.angle_gamma   90.00
#
_symmetry.space_group_name_H-M   'P 1'
#
loop_
_entity.id
_entity.type
_entity.pdbx_description
1 polymer ?
#
loop_
_entity_poly.entity_id
_entity_poly.type
_entity_poly.pdbx_seq_one_letter_code
_entity_poly.pdbx_strand_id
1 'polypeptide(L)'
;MKHPIRKTLVTLGLLLTLCLPTPVAASSRSWKSWFIEQYFWLKRDKSYYSKQDDPNFQRYLDACREQSDKPYQLDTNLVNGPLVQENLYGMQVYSWNDNGKPDQKTIIYLAGGSYLNNPTTYHINMLKTLSTSLDAKIVLPIYPKAPRYTYNYTMPKLVNLYQHYYHKNQNIFLMGDSAGGGLALGLAHALHNESVPQPKQLVLLSPWLDVTMSHPEIPKYEDADPILSSWGLKRVGELWAYSADNTNHIYVSPKNGPITYLPPITLFTGTREIFYPDIRDYAAKLKAANHNITFITQEGMNHVYPIYPIEEAKTAQYQIIDAINKTP
;
A
#
# COMPACT_ATOMS: atom_id res chain seq x y z
N MET A 1 -16.12 88.57 -11.73
CA MET A 1 -16.32 87.88 -10.47
C MET A 1 -16.69 86.43 -10.81
N LYS A 2 -15.77 85.53 -10.53
CA LYS A 2 -15.87 84.09 -10.91
C LYS A 2 -16.29 83.31 -9.66
N HIS A 3 -17.39 82.60 -9.73
CA HIS A 3 -17.81 81.62 -8.73
C HIS A 3 -17.23 80.25 -9.03
N PRO A 4 -16.64 79.50 -8.11
CA PRO A 4 -16.21 78.13 -8.31
C PRO A 4 -17.34 77.14 -8.08
N ILE A 5 -17.53 76.25 -9.04
CA ILE A 5 -18.44 75.11 -8.98
C ILE A 5 -17.80 74.03 -8.07
N ARG A 6 -18.43 73.72 -6.95
CA ARG A 6 -18.09 72.55 -6.12
C ARG A 6 -18.62 71.29 -6.78
N LYS A 7 -17.73 70.39 -7.20
CA LYS A 7 -18.07 69.05 -7.61
C LYS A 7 -18.21 68.16 -6.36
N THR A 8 -19.43 67.74 -6.09
CA THR A 8 -19.72 66.73 -5.07
C THR A 8 -19.49 65.38 -5.67
N LEU A 9 -18.44 64.64 -5.25
CA LEU A 9 -18.25 63.23 -5.57
C LEU A 9 -19.17 62.40 -4.67
N VAL A 10 -20.17 61.77 -5.28
CA VAL A 10 -20.97 60.73 -4.64
C VAL A 10 -20.23 59.41 -4.83
N THR A 11 -19.60 58.92 -3.74
CA THR A 11 -18.99 57.62 -3.71
C THR A 11 -20.07 56.58 -3.47
N LEU A 12 -20.46 55.87 -4.55
CA LEU A 12 -21.37 54.73 -4.45
C LEU A 12 -20.60 53.52 -3.91
N GLY A 13 -20.69 53.23 -2.63
CA GLY A 13 -20.16 52.02 -2.01
C GLY A 13 -21.00 50.82 -2.42
N LEU A 14 -20.50 50.00 -3.35
CA LEU A 14 -21.04 48.67 -3.60
C LEU A 14 -20.64 47.76 -2.44
N LEU A 15 -21.55 47.48 -1.52
CA LEU A 15 -21.44 46.37 -0.57
C LEU A 15 -21.61 45.07 -1.37
N LEU A 16 -20.52 44.48 -1.83
CA LEU A 16 -20.49 43.07 -2.21
C LEU A 16 -20.59 42.25 -0.92
N THR A 17 -21.78 41.82 -0.56
CA THR A 17 -21.95 40.69 0.38
C THR A 17 -21.41 39.44 -0.31
N LEU A 18 -20.15 39.12 -0.07
CA LEU A 18 -19.58 37.80 -0.34
C LEU A 18 -20.34 36.81 0.55
N CYS A 19 -21.34 36.13 -0.03
CA CYS A 19 -21.81 34.85 0.52
C CYS A 19 -20.64 33.88 0.48
N LEU A 20 -19.83 33.89 1.54
CA LEU A 20 -18.88 32.79 1.79
C LEU A 20 -19.74 31.52 1.93
N PRO A 21 -19.52 30.49 1.11
CA PRO A 21 -20.17 29.23 1.36
C PRO A 21 -19.79 28.81 2.79
N THR A 22 -20.82 28.43 3.55
CA THR A 22 -20.58 27.78 4.85
C THR A 22 -19.52 26.73 4.68
N PRO A 23 -18.47 26.66 5.53
CA PRO A 23 -17.47 25.64 5.40
C PRO A 23 -18.19 24.29 5.53
N VAL A 24 -18.35 23.57 4.42
CA VAL A 24 -18.49 22.13 4.44
C VAL A 24 -17.36 21.66 5.33
N ALA A 25 -17.68 20.88 6.37
CA ALA A 25 -16.72 20.42 7.36
C ALA A 25 -15.41 20.10 6.67
N ALA A 26 -14.38 20.91 6.92
CA ALA A 26 -13.09 20.77 6.26
C ALA A 26 -12.66 19.33 6.52
N SER A 27 -12.46 18.55 5.46
CA SER A 27 -11.85 17.23 5.56
C SER A 27 -10.65 17.39 6.49
N SER A 28 -10.53 16.55 7.50
CA SER A 28 -9.47 16.59 8.53
C SER A 28 -8.07 16.35 7.96
N ARG A 29 -7.87 16.67 6.70
CA ARG A 29 -6.71 16.44 5.86
C ARG A 29 -5.66 17.51 6.06
N SER A 30 -4.41 17.11 6.36
CA SER A 30 -3.30 18.05 6.50
C SER A 30 -2.93 18.72 5.17
N TRP A 31 -2.37 19.94 5.24
CA TRP A 31 -1.86 20.64 4.06
C TRP A 31 -0.73 19.87 3.36
N LYS A 32 0.08 19.11 4.12
CA LYS A 32 1.13 18.23 3.58
C LYS A 32 0.54 17.12 2.72
N SER A 33 -0.57 16.51 3.14
CA SER A 33 -1.22 15.47 2.35
C SER A 33 -1.82 16.03 1.06
N TRP A 34 -2.33 17.27 1.10
CA TRP A 34 -2.78 17.95 -0.11
C TRP A 34 -1.62 18.20 -1.09
N PHE A 35 -0.45 18.68 -0.59
CA PHE A 35 0.73 18.90 -1.45
C PHE A 35 1.24 17.61 -2.06
N ILE A 36 1.30 16.52 -1.32
CA ILE A 36 1.72 15.21 -1.84
C ILE A 36 0.77 14.73 -2.95
N GLU A 37 -0.53 14.94 -2.80
CA GLU A 37 -1.48 14.64 -3.86
C GLU A 37 -1.24 15.48 -5.10
N GLN A 38 -1.00 16.81 -4.95
CA GLN A 38 -0.65 17.65 -6.10
C GLN A 38 0.62 17.17 -6.80
N TYR A 39 1.60 16.71 -6.04
CA TYR A 39 2.81 16.10 -6.59
C TYR A 39 2.49 14.85 -7.43
N PHE A 40 1.58 13.96 -6.98
CA PHE A 40 1.17 12.79 -7.75
C PHE A 40 0.45 13.19 -9.05
N TRP A 41 -0.43 14.17 -9.00
CA TRP A 41 -1.07 14.73 -10.22
C TRP A 41 -0.06 15.30 -11.20
N LEU A 42 0.95 16.01 -10.70
CA LEU A 42 2.01 16.59 -11.53
C LEU A 42 2.91 15.50 -12.15
N LYS A 43 3.24 14.48 -11.37
CA LYS A 43 4.08 13.36 -11.81
C LYS A 43 3.42 12.50 -12.88
N ARG A 44 2.09 12.47 -12.90
CA ARG A 44 1.27 11.77 -13.89
C ARG A 44 1.51 10.26 -13.97
N ASP A 45 1.94 9.61 -12.90
CA ASP A 45 2.17 8.15 -12.88
C ASP A 45 0.90 7.38 -13.29
N LYS A 46 -0.27 7.89 -12.93
CA LYS A 46 -1.56 7.33 -13.36
C LYS A 46 -1.66 7.18 -14.87
N SER A 47 -1.02 8.03 -15.67
CA SER A 47 -1.09 7.98 -17.12
C SER A 47 -0.56 6.67 -17.71
N TYR A 48 0.37 5.99 -17.03
CA TYR A 48 0.85 4.66 -17.44
C TYR A 48 -0.23 3.57 -17.36
N TYR A 49 -1.25 3.79 -16.54
CA TYR A 49 -2.31 2.82 -16.27
C TYR A 49 -3.64 3.15 -16.95
N SER A 50 -3.78 4.36 -17.56
CA SER A 50 -5.10 4.93 -17.86
C SER A 50 -5.60 4.75 -19.30
N LYS A 51 -4.79 4.24 -20.24
CA LYS A 51 -5.18 4.14 -21.65
C LYS A 51 -4.96 2.74 -22.21
N GLN A 52 -5.99 2.24 -22.90
CA GLN A 52 -5.90 1.01 -23.67
C GLN A 52 -4.97 1.24 -24.88
N ASP A 53 -4.09 0.26 -25.16
CA ASP A 53 -3.17 0.26 -26.29
C ASP A 53 -2.20 1.44 -26.33
N ASP A 54 -1.92 2.10 -25.18
CA ASP A 54 -0.94 3.17 -25.10
C ASP A 54 0.48 2.58 -25.24
N PRO A 55 1.28 3.01 -26.25
CA PRO A 55 2.69 2.61 -26.36
C PRO A 55 3.50 2.94 -25.11
N ASN A 56 3.08 3.91 -24.30
CA ASN A 56 3.74 4.24 -23.03
C ASN A 56 3.57 3.13 -21.99
N PHE A 57 2.40 2.49 -21.93
CA PHE A 57 2.18 1.37 -21.01
C PHE A 57 3.11 0.20 -21.37
N GLN A 58 3.22 -0.15 -22.67
CA GLN A 58 4.14 -1.20 -23.11
C GLN A 58 5.59 -0.86 -22.79
N ARG A 59 6.04 0.37 -23.08
CA ARG A 59 7.39 0.83 -22.72
C ARG A 59 7.64 0.77 -21.21
N TYR A 60 6.62 1.09 -20.42
CA TYR A 60 6.70 0.98 -18.96
C TYR A 60 6.88 -0.49 -18.51
N LEU A 61 6.11 -1.41 -19.09
CA LEU A 61 6.28 -2.85 -18.81
C LEU A 61 7.67 -3.37 -19.21
N ASP A 62 8.19 -2.92 -20.34
CA ASP A 62 9.54 -3.29 -20.81
C ASP A 62 10.61 -2.75 -19.85
N ALA A 63 10.49 -1.51 -19.40
CA ALA A 63 11.38 -0.94 -18.39
C ALA A 63 11.32 -1.69 -17.05
N CYS A 64 10.14 -2.11 -16.62
CA CYS A 64 9.97 -2.95 -15.42
C CYS A 64 10.62 -4.34 -15.59
N ARG A 65 10.54 -4.93 -16.79
CA ARG A 65 11.21 -6.19 -17.12
C ARG A 65 12.73 -6.06 -17.02
N GLU A 66 13.29 -4.99 -17.61
CA GLU A 66 14.73 -4.69 -17.51
C GLU A 66 15.18 -4.40 -16.07
N GLN A 67 14.34 -3.72 -15.30
CA GLN A 67 14.62 -3.47 -13.88
C GLN A 67 14.67 -4.76 -13.07
N SER A 68 13.82 -5.74 -13.39
CA SER A 68 13.80 -7.04 -12.71
C SER A 68 15.08 -7.87 -12.93
N ASP A 69 15.86 -7.55 -13.95
CA ASP A 69 17.16 -8.20 -14.23
C ASP A 69 18.32 -7.55 -13.46
N LYS A 70 18.09 -6.42 -12.81
CA LYS A 70 19.10 -5.68 -12.05
C LYS A 70 18.93 -5.89 -10.56
N PRO A 71 20.01 -6.07 -9.79
CA PRO A 71 19.92 -6.11 -8.34
C PRO A 71 19.34 -4.80 -7.80
N TYR A 72 18.37 -4.91 -6.89
CA TYR A 72 17.92 -3.75 -6.13
C TYR A 72 19.02 -3.28 -5.19
N GLN A 73 19.21 -1.97 -5.08
CA GLN A 73 20.20 -1.38 -4.18
C GLN A 73 19.47 -0.63 -3.06
N LEU A 74 19.58 -1.15 -1.84
CA LEU A 74 19.07 -0.47 -0.66
C LEU A 74 20.15 0.47 -0.11
N ASP A 75 19.83 1.76 0.03
CA ASP A 75 20.73 2.73 0.66
C ASP A 75 20.84 2.42 2.17
N THR A 76 22.05 2.08 2.60
CA THR A 76 22.37 1.74 4.00
C THR A 76 22.08 2.89 4.98
N ASN A 77 22.08 4.14 4.52
CA ASN A 77 21.74 5.31 5.35
C ASN A 77 20.26 5.39 5.73
N LEU A 78 19.42 4.68 5.01
CA LEU A 78 17.96 4.66 5.25
C LEU A 78 17.52 3.67 6.32
N VAL A 79 18.41 2.78 6.80
CA VAL A 79 18.09 1.77 7.81
C VAL A 79 18.74 2.09 9.15
N ASN A 80 18.26 1.46 10.21
CA ASN A 80 18.87 1.51 11.54
C ASN A 80 19.58 0.20 11.84
N GLY A 81 20.85 0.31 12.23
CA GLY A 81 21.71 -0.84 12.52
C GLY A 81 22.33 -1.51 11.29
N PRO A 82 23.02 -2.63 11.48
CA PRO A 82 23.66 -3.36 10.41
C PRO A 82 22.64 -3.87 9.39
N LEU A 83 22.92 -3.62 8.10
CA LEU A 83 22.15 -4.16 6.98
C LEU A 83 22.78 -5.48 6.52
N VAL A 84 21.99 -6.52 6.49
CA VAL A 84 22.36 -7.82 5.94
C VAL A 84 21.64 -8.01 4.61
N GLN A 85 22.36 -8.45 3.59
CA GLN A 85 21.83 -8.84 2.29
C GLN A 85 22.16 -10.29 2.02
N GLU A 86 21.15 -11.09 1.75
CA GLU A 86 21.30 -12.52 1.42
C GLU A 86 20.58 -12.84 0.11
N ASN A 87 20.93 -13.96 -0.50
CA ASN A 87 20.14 -14.55 -1.58
C ASN A 87 19.46 -15.81 -1.01
N LEU A 88 18.16 -15.69 -0.70
CA LEU A 88 17.36 -16.78 -0.17
C LEU A 88 16.30 -17.20 -1.18
N TYR A 89 16.29 -18.50 -1.50
CA TYR A 89 15.33 -19.10 -2.46
C TYR A 89 15.31 -18.40 -3.83
N GLY A 90 16.47 -17.86 -4.27
CA GLY A 90 16.59 -17.12 -5.52
C GLY A 90 15.98 -15.73 -5.48
N MET A 91 15.81 -15.16 -4.30
CA MET A 91 15.42 -13.78 -4.05
C MET A 91 16.50 -13.03 -3.30
N GLN A 92 16.74 -11.78 -3.66
CA GLN A 92 17.51 -10.85 -2.85
C GLN A 92 16.67 -10.49 -1.62
N VAL A 93 17.21 -10.69 -0.42
CA VAL A 93 16.53 -10.43 0.86
C VAL A 93 17.40 -9.50 1.69
N TYR A 94 16.83 -8.38 2.09
CA TYR A 94 17.46 -7.48 3.05
C TYR A 94 16.89 -7.69 4.44
N SER A 95 17.74 -7.64 5.45
CA SER A 95 17.30 -7.60 6.85
C SER A 95 18.15 -6.66 7.67
N TRP A 96 17.56 -6.06 8.69
CA TRP A 96 18.24 -5.16 9.62
C TRP A 96 17.60 -5.16 11.00
N ASN A 97 18.27 -4.52 11.95
CA ASN A 97 17.88 -4.44 13.35
C ASN A 97 17.68 -5.81 14.02
N ASP A 98 18.51 -6.79 13.65
CA ASP A 98 18.56 -8.07 14.33
C ASP A 98 19.36 -7.91 15.64
N ASN A 99 18.70 -8.09 16.79
CA ASN A 99 19.33 -8.00 18.10
C ASN A 99 19.69 -9.38 18.71
N GLY A 100 19.42 -10.46 17.97
CA GLY A 100 19.74 -11.85 18.35
C GLY A 100 18.86 -12.44 19.46
N LYS A 101 17.84 -11.72 19.93
CA LYS A 101 16.91 -12.23 20.96
C LYS A 101 15.91 -13.22 20.35
N PRO A 102 15.63 -14.34 21.01
CA PRO A 102 14.74 -15.36 20.45
C PRO A 102 13.27 -14.94 20.35
N ASP A 103 12.88 -13.93 21.12
CA ASP A 103 11.53 -13.37 21.17
C ASP A 103 11.37 -12.02 20.42
N GLN A 104 12.43 -11.58 19.73
CA GLN A 104 12.39 -10.34 18.96
C GLN A 104 11.27 -10.40 17.91
N LYS A 105 10.42 -9.37 17.85
CA LYS A 105 9.45 -9.24 16.78
C LYS A 105 10.15 -9.21 15.41
N THR A 106 9.67 -10.00 14.46
CA THR A 106 10.15 -10.00 13.07
C THR A 106 9.04 -9.55 12.15
N ILE A 107 9.25 -8.47 11.42
CA ILE A 107 8.32 -7.98 10.40
C ILE A 107 8.84 -8.42 9.04
N ILE A 108 8.14 -9.35 8.38
CA ILE A 108 8.34 -9.65 6.96
C ILE A 108 7.46 -8.67 6.17
N TYR A 109 8.10 -7.79 5.40
CA TYR A 109 7.40 -6.75 4.66
C TYR A 109 7.43 -7.02 3.16
N LEU A 110 6.24 -7.17 2.57
CA LEU A 110 6.05 -7.30 1.13
C LEU A 110 5.68 -5.94 0.56
N ALA A 111 6.63 -5.31 -0.13
CA ALA A 111 6.43 -3.97 -0.65
C ALA A 111 5.47 -3.95 -1.85
N GLY A 112 4.64 -2.92 -1.90
CA GLY A 112 3.78 -2.61 -3.04
C GLY A 112 4.56 -2.15 -4.27
N GLY A 113 3.82 -1.75 -5.29
CA GLY A 113 4.36 -1.32 -6.59
C GLY A 113 3.72 -2.07 -7.75
N SER A 114 2.45 -2.43 -7.62
CA SER A 114 1.62 -3.08 -8.66
C SER A 114 2.23 -4.38 -9.21
N TYR A 115 2.96 -5.14 -8.39
CA TYR A 115 3.73 -6.31 -8.82
C TYR A 115 4.79 -6.01 -9.91
N LEU A 116 5.12 -4.75 -10.17
CA LEU A 116 6.07 -4.30 -11.19
C LEU A 116 7.30 -3.65 -10.59
N ASN A 117 7.11 -2.76 -9.60
CA ASN A 117 8.17 -1.89 -9.09
C ASN A 117 8.82 -2.41 -7.82
N ASN A 118 10.03 -1.95 -7.58
CA ASN A 118 10.77 -2.20 -6.35
C ASN A 118 10.34 -1.25 -5.22
N PRO A 119 10.69 -1.55 -3.95
CA PRO A 119 10.46 -0.66 -2.83
C PRO A 119 11.03 0.73 -3.07
N THR A 120 10.33 1.77 -2.59
CA THR A 120 10.77 3.17 -2.62
C THR A 120 11.36 3.59 -1.27
N THR A 121 12.00 4.76 -1.23
CA THR A 121 12.47 5.36 0.02
C THR A 121 11.35 5.59 1.05
N TYR A 122 10.11 5.78 0.61
CA TYR A 122 8.97 5.90 1.52
C TYR A 122 8.73 4.62 2.33
N HIS A 123 8.78 3.45 1.69
CA HIS A 123 8.68 2.16 2.37
C HIS A 123 9.79 2.00 3.40
N ILE A 124 11.05 2.29 3.01
CA ILE A 124 12.21 2.11 3.89
C ILE A 124 12.14 3.04 5.10
N ASN A 125 11.71 4.31 4.91
CA ASN A 125 11.56 5.26 6.01
C ASN A 125 10.48 4.82 7.00
N MET A 126 9.34 4.33 6.53
CA MET A 126 8.31 3.75 7.40
C MET A 126 8.86 2.55 8.16
N LEU A 127 9.51 1.60 7.48
CA LEU A 127 10.09 0.41 8.09
C LEU A 127 11.16 0.76 9.12
N LYS A 128 11.97 1.79 8.89
CA LYS A 128 12.91 2.34 9.88
C LYS A 128 12.20 2.81 11.13
N THR A 129 11.10 3.56 10.97
CA THR A 129 10.28 4.02 12.11
C THR A 129 9.73 2.84 12.90
N LEU A 130 9.14 1.85 12.23
CA LEU A 130 8.57 0.66 12.87
C LEU A 130 9.65 -0.16 13.58
N SER A 131 10.77 -0.41 12.93
CA SER A 131 11.88 -1.20 13.50
C SER A 131 12.46 -0.54 14.76
N THR A 132 12.61 0.78 14.74
CA THR A 132 13.10 1.54 15.90
C THR A 132 12.10 1.52 17.06
N SER A 133 10.81 1.76 16.77
CA SER A 133 9.78 1.88 17.80
C SER A 133 9.40 0.55 18.45
N LEU A 134 9.51 -0.55 17.70
CA LEU A 134 9.15 -1.90 18.13
C LEU A 134 10.36 -2.74 18.58
N ASP A 135 11.58 -2.25 18.42
CA ASP A 135 12.80 -3.06 18.47
C ASP A 135 12.69 -4.33 17.60
N ALA A 136 12.05 -4.18 16.43
CA ALA A 136 11.74 -5.30 15.55
C ALA A 136 12.79 -5.48 14.47
N LYS A 137 13.12 -6.75 14.18
CA LYS A 137 13.85 -7.12 12.97
C LYS A 137 12.97 -6.91 11.75
N ILE A 138 13.50 -6.28 10.72
CA ILE A 138 12.83 -6.17 9.41
C ILE A 138 13.44 -7.18 8.45
N VAL A 139 12.56 -7.82 7.67
CA VAL A 139 12.92 -8.70 6.55
C VAL A 139 12.18 -8.16 5.32
N LEU A 140 12.94 -7.72 4.32
CA LEU A 140 12.44 -7.13 3.08
C LEU A 140 12.90 -7.97 1.89
N PRO A 141 12.10 -8.94 1.42
CA PRO A 141 12.41 -9.68 0.21
C PRO A 141 12.11 -8.82 -1.02
N ILE A 142 13.05 -8.82 -1.96
CA ILE A 142 12.84 -8.30 -3.31
C ILE A 142 12.27 -9.45 -4.14
N TYR A 143 10.99 -9.69 -3.97
CA TYR A 143 10.32 -10.83 -4.59
C TYR A 143 10.24 -10.68 -6.12
N PRO A 144 10.29 -11.81 -6.88
CA PRO A 144 10.12 -11.79 -8.33
C PRO A 144 8.76 -11.22 -8.74
N LYS A 145 8.75 -10.36 -9.78
CA LYS A 145 7.60 -9.53 -10.17
C LYS A 145 7.24 -9.70 -11.64
N ALA A 146 6.02 -9.35 -11.98
CA ALA A 146 5.59 -9.16 -13.37
C ALA A 146 6.40 -8.01 -14.02
N PRO A 147 6.49 -7.96 -15.35
CA PRO A 147 5.96 -8.94 -16.30
C PRO A 147 6.86 -10.16 -16.51
N ARG A 148 7.99 -10.25 -15.78
CA ARG A 148 8.97 -11.33 -15.93
C ARG A 148 8.53 -12.62 -15.25
N TYR A 149 7.93 -12.48 -14.06
CA TYR A 149 7.52 -13.57 -13.20
C TYR A 149 6.04 -13.45 -12.85
N THR A 150 5.47 -14.54 -12.39
CA THR A 150 4.06 -14.65 -12.05
C THR A 150 3.89 -15.17 -10.62
N TYR A 151 2.67 -15.14 -10.10
CA TYR A 151 2.40 -15.54 -8.72
C TYR A 151 2.83 -16.99 -8.41
N ASN A 152 2.66 -17.91 -9.36
CA ASN A 152 3.01 -19.32 -9.19
C ASN A 152 4.53 -19.58 -9.12
N TYR A 153 5.34 -18.67 -9.68
CA TYR A 153 6.79 -18.69 -9.51
C TYR A 153 7.23 -18.07 -8.16
N THR A 154 6.52 -17.03 -7.72
CA THR A 154 6.91 -16.23 -6.56
C THR A 154 6.38 -16.79 -5.25
N MET A 155 5.15 -17.30 -5.22
CA MET A 155 4.51 -17.75 -3.98
C MET A 155 5.28 -18.87 -3.27
N PRO A 156 5.77 -19.95 -3.92
CA PRO A 156 6.55 -20.98 -3.24
C PRO A 156 7.83 -20.45 -2.59
N LYS A 157 8.47 -19.45 -3.20
CA LYS A 157 9.67 -18.81 -2.66
C LYS A 157 9.37 -18.03 -1.38
N LEU A 158 8.22 -17.33 -1.35
CA LEU A 158 7.77 -16.60 -0.17
C LEU A 158 7.35 -17.54 0.97
N VAL A 159 6.71 -18.67 0.66
CA VAL A 159 6.42 -19.72 1.66
C VAL A 159 7.72 -20.23 2.28
N ASN A 160 8.71 -20.60 1.44
CA ASN A 160 10.02 -21.06 1.93
C ASN A 160 10.75 -19.98 2.75
N LEU A 161 10.67 -18.70 2.34
CA LEU A 161 11.24 -17.59 3.08
C LEU A 161 10.56 -17.43 4.45
N TYR A 162 9.23 -17.49 4.49
CA TYR A 162 8.47 -17.42 5.73
C TYR A 162 8.86 -18.56 6.67
N GLN A 163 8.90 -19.80 6.21
CA GLN A 163 9.32 -20.96 6.99
C GLN A 163 10.75 -20.82 7.52
N HIS A 164 11.68 -20.30 6.70
CA HIS A 164 13.06 -20.04 7.12
C HIS A 164 13.14 -19.13 8.35
N TYR A 165 12.33 -18.07 8.39
CA TYR A 165 12.29 -17.18 9.56
C TYR A 165 11.45 -17.75 10.69
N TYR A 166 10.37 -18.46 10.40
CA TYR A 166 9.50 -19.07 11.40
C TYR A 166 10.23 -20.13 12.24
N HIS A 167 11.10 -20.92 11.63
CA HIS A 167 11.94 -21.91 12.36
C HIS A 167 12.94 -21.25 13.30
N LYS A 168 13.37 -20.03 13.02
CA LYS A 168 14.29 -19.27 13.88
C LYS A 168 13.56 -18.53 14.99
N ASN A 169 12.38 -17.97 14.67
CA ASN A 169 11.60 -17.15 15.56
C ASN A 169 10.11 -17.16 15.12
N GLN A 170 9.22 -17.58 16.00
CA GLN A 170 7.78 -17.66 15.73
C GLN A 170 7.05 -16.33 15.92
N ASN A 171 7.72 -15.28 16.38
CA ASN A 171 7.14 -13.96 16.61
C ASN A 171 7.12 -13.13 15.32
N ILE A 172 6.47 -13.67 14.28
CA ILE A 172 6.43 -13.07 12.94
C ILE A 172 5.14 -12.30 12.73
N PHE A 173 5.30 -11.07 12.23
CA PHE A 173 4.27 -10.21 11.69
C PHE A 173 4.46 -10.10 10.18
N LEU A 174 3.42 -10.43 9.40
CA LEU A 174 3.46 -10.31 7.95
C LEU A 174 2.76 -9.02 7.56
N MET A 175 3.46 -8.15 6.87
CA MET A 175 2.99 -6.82 6.53
C MET A 175 3.19 -6.53 5.04
N GLY A 176 2.32 -5.72 4.45
CA GLY A 176 2.49 -5.24 3.09
C GLY A 176 1.51 -4.15 2.71
N ASP A 177 1.85 -3.43 1.65
CA ASP A 177 1.03 -2.36 1.10
C ASP A 177 0.64 -2.66 -0.35
N SER A 178 -0.51 -2.15 -0.79
CA SER A 178 -0.93 -2.26 -2.20
C SER A 178 -0.89 -3.71 -2.73
N ALA A 179 -0.18 -3.96 -3.82
CA ALA A 179 0.09 -5.29 -4.35
C ALA A 179 0.79 -6.20 -3.31
N GLY A 180 1.72 -5.65 -2.52
CA GLY A 180 2.37 -6.37 -1.43
C GLY A 180 1.40 -6.74 -0.30
N GLY A 181 0.40 -5.91 -0.04
CA GLY A 181 -0.68 -6.21 0.90
C GLY A 181 -1.57 -7.35 0.40
N GLY A 182 -1.94 -7.35 -0.89
CA GLY A 182 -2.62 -8.48 -1.52
C GLY A 182 -1.76 -9.74 -1.47
N LEU A 183 -0.46 -9.63 -1.76
CA LEU A 183 0.48 -10.74 -1.70
C LEU A 183 0.63 -11.31 -0.28
N ALA A 184 0.62 -10.46 0.76
CA ALA A 184 0.68 -10.89 2.14
C ALA A 184 -0.55 -11.72 2.54
N LEU A 185 -1.74 -11.28 2.14
CA LEU A 185 -2.96 -12.06 2.36
C LEU A 185 -2.96 -13.35 1.53
N GLY A 186 -2.49 -13.31 0.28
CA GLY A 186 -2.32 -14.49 -0.57
C GLY A 186 -1.30 -15.47 0.01
N LEU A 187 -0.22 -14.98 0.61
CA LEU A 187 0.76 -15.81 1.32
C LEU A 187 0.13 -16.48 2.56
N ALA A 188 -0.72 -15.80 3.31
CA ALA A 188 -1.44 -16.42 4.43
C ALA A 188 -2.32 -17.60 3.97
N HIS A 189 -2.96 -17.48 2.79
CA HIS A 189 -3.68 -18.61 2.18
C HIS A 189 -2.75 -19.75 1.77
N ALA A 190 -1.59 -19.44 1.20
CA ALA A 190 -0.61 -20.44 0.80
C ALA A 190 -0.02 -21.17 2.02
N LEU A 191 0.29 -20.45 3.10
CA LEU A 191 0.76 -21.04 4.36
C LEU A 191 -0.26 -22.05 4.91
N HIS A 192 -1.54 -21.69 4.91
CA HIS A 192 -2.59 -22.63 5.34
C HIS A 192 -2.63 -23.89 4.47
N ASN A 193 -2.63 -23.73 3.15
CA ASN A 193 -2.71 -24.85 2.21
C ASN A 193 -1.50 -25.80 2.33
N GLU A 194 -0.34 -25.28 2.71
CA GLU A 194 0.89 -26.05 2.94
C GLU A 194 1.06 -26.51 4.40
N SER A 195 0.03 -26.30 5.24
CA SER A 195 0.06 -26.66 6.68
C SER A 195 1.20 -25.97 7.44
N VAL A 196 1.57 -24.77 7.02
CA VAL A 196 2.56 -23.91 7.70
C VAL A 196 1.80 -23.01 8.69
N PRO A 197 2.30 -22.85 9.93
CA PRO A 197 1.64 -21.96 10.90
C PRO A 197 1.54 -20.52 10.40
N GLN A 198 0.44 -19.86 10.78
CA GLN A 198 0.16 -18.48 10.41
C GLN A 198 1.07 -17.48 11.17
N PRO A 199 1.30 -16.28 10.63
CA PRO A 199 1.94 -15.20 11.38
C PRO A 199 1.08 -14.77 12.56
N LYS A 200 1.67 -14.09 13.53
CA LYS A 200 0.95 -13.52 14.67
C LYS A 200 -0.16 -12.55 14.25
N GLN A 201 0.09 -11.78 13.18
CA GLN A 201 -0.85 -10.81 12.64
C GLN A 201 -0.52 -10.48 11.19
N LEU A 202 -1.54 -10.12 10.40
CA LEU A 202 -1.40 -9.43 9.13
C LEU A 202 -1.61 -7.93 9.35
N VAL A 203 -0.72 -7.10 8.78
CA VAL A 203 -0.88 -5.65 8.72
C VAL A 203 -0.90 -5.23 7.25
N LEU A 204 -2.07 -4.81 6.77
CA LEU A 204 -2.34 -4.58 5.35
C LEU A 204 -2.64 -3.10 5.11
N LEU A 205 -1.83 -2.45 4.27
CA LEU A 205 -1.97 -1.03 3.94
C LEU A 205 -2.53 -0.89 2.52
N SER A 206 -3.77 -0.44 2.39
CA SER A 206 -4.43 -0.29 1.07
C SER A 206 -4.24 -1.52 0.16
N PRO A 207 -4.49 -2.75 0.62
CA PRO A 207 -4.13 -3.96 -0.12
C PRO A 207 -4.91 -4.10 -1.43
N TRP A 208 -4.23 -4.53 -2.50
CA TRP A 208 -4.88 -4.92 -3.75
C TRP A 208 -5.48 -6.33 -3.62
N LEU A 209 -6.77 -6.39 -3.30
CA LEU A 209 -7.47 -7.62 -2.92
C LEU A 209 -8.11 -8.37 -4.10
N ASP A 210 -8.31 -7.69 -5.23
CA ASP A 210 -8.93 -8.23 -6.44
C ASP A 210 -8.25 -7.68 -7.69
N VAL A 211 -7.45 -8.50 -8.37
CA VAL A 211 -6.76 -8.06 -9.58
C VAL A 211 -7.68 -7.95 -10.80
N THR A 212 -8.91 -8.46 -10.73
CA THR A 212 -9.88 -8.32 -11.82
C THR A 212 -10.38 -6.89 -11.97
N MET A 213 -10.24 -6.06 -10.93
CA MET A 213 -10.75 -4.68 -10.87
C MET A 213 -12.23 -4.60 -11.22
N SER A 214 -13.02 -5.60 -10.82
CA SER A 214 -14.41 -5.78 -11.25
C SER A 214 -15.44 -5.18 -10.29
N HIS A 215 -15.04 -4.59 -9.17
CA HIS A 215 -16.00 -4.01 -8.23
C HIS A 215 -16.78 -2.85 -8.88
N PRO A 216 -18.15 -2.85 -8.80
CA PRO A 216 -18.98 -1.91 -9.54
C PRO A 216 -18.81 -0.44 -9.11
N GLU A 217 -18.26 -0.19 -7.92
CA GLU A 217 -18.01 1.16 -7.43
C GLU A 217 -16.65 1.74 -7.83
N ILE A 218 -15.72 0.95 -8.35
CA ILE A 218 -14.39 1.43 -8.77
C ILE A 218 -14.46 2.69 -9.65
N PRO A 219 -15.37 2.79 -10.65
CA PRO A 219 -15.47 3.99 -11.48
C PRO A 219 -15.71 5.30 -10.71
N LYS A 220 -16.34 5.24 -9.52
CA LYS A 220 -16.56 6.43 -8.68
C LYS A 220 -15.27 7.00 -8.08
N TYR A 221 -14.23 6.16 -7.96
CA TYR A 221 -12.94 6.52 -7.37
C TYR A 221 -11.86 6.78 -8.41
N GLU A 222 -12.11 6.44 -9.67
CA GLU A 222 -11.14 6.58 -10.76
C GLU A 222 -10.58 8.00 -10.88
N ASP A 223 -11.45 9.02 -10.87
CA ASP A 223 -11.02 10.41 -10.99
C ASP A 223 -10.44 10.99 -9.69
N ALA A 224 -10.74 10.38 -8.56
CA ALA A 224 -10.26 10.84 -7.25
C ALA A 224 -8.86 10.30 -6.91
N ASP A 225 -8.48 9.15 -7.47
CA ASP A 225 -7.17 8.53 -7.24
C ASP A 225 -6.11 9.17 -8.14
N PRO A 226 -5.09 9.84 -7.58
CA PRO A 226 -4.05 10.50 -8.38
C PRO A 226 -2.95 9.55 -8.88
N ILE A 227 -2.94 8.30 -8.43
CA ILE A 227 -1.84 7.36 -8.63
C ILE A 227 -2.24 6.21 -9.55
N LEU A 228 -3.43 5.63 -9.33
CA LEU A 228 -3.85 4.37 -9.91
C LEU A 228 -4.97 4.57 -10.95
N SER A 229 -5.04 3.63 -11.90
CA SER A 229 -6.15 3.48 -12.83
C SER A 229 -6.48 2.01 -13.04
N SER A 230 -7.78 1.71 -13.02
CA SER A 230 -8.31 0.35 -13.06
C SER A 230 -7.93 -0.40 -14.34
N TRP A 231 -7.85 0.30 -15.48
CA TRP A 231 -7.51 -0.36 -16.75
C TRP A 231 -6.12 -1.00 -16.72
N GLY A 232 -5.09 -0.23 -16.37
CA GLY A 232 -3.70 -0.73 -16.35
C GLY A 232 -3.48 -1.76 -15.26
N LEU A 233 -4.11 -1.56 -14.09
CA LEU A 233 -4.04 -2.53 -13.00
C LEU A 233 -4.65 -3.87 -13.41
N LYS A 234 -5.80 -3.89 -14.08
CA LYS A 234 -6.37 -5.13 -14.60
C LYS A 234 -5.38 -5.86 -15.51
N ARG A 235 -4.71 -5.15 -16.44
CA ARG A 235 -3.68 -5.73 -17.31
C ARG A 235 -2.48 -6.28 -16.54
N VAL A 236 -2.01 -5.54 -15.53
CA VAL A 236 -0.93 -6.04 -14.66
C VAL A 236 -1.38 -7.25 -13.84
N GLY A 237 -2.62 -7.24 -13.37
CA GLY A 237 -3.22 -8.38 -12.66
C GLY A 237 -3.27 -9.64 -13.52
N GLU A 238 -3.64 -9.52 -14.80
CA GLU A 238 -3.61 -10.62 -15.77
C GLU A 238 -2.18 -11.17 -16.01
N LEU A 239 -1.18 -10.26 -16.11
CA LEU A 239 0.23 -10.65 -16.21
C LEU A 239 0.72 -11.37 -14.94
N TRP A 240 0.35 -10.86 -13.77
CA TRP A 240 0.70 -11.48 -12.49
C TRP A 240 0.04 -12.84 -12.32
N ALA A 241 -1.21 -12.98 -12.74
CA ALA A 241 -1.96 -14.21 -12.71
C ALA A 241 -1.49 -15.26 -13.75
N TYR A 242 -0.58 -14.93 -14.67
CA TYR A 242 -0.18 -15.71 -15.83
C TYR A 242 -1.22 -15.72 -16.97
N SER A 243 -2.51 -15.67 -16.63
CA SER A 243 -3.61 -15.57 -17.61
C SER A 243 -4.84 -14.95 -16.96
N ALA A 244 -5.81 -14.50 -17.77
CA ALA A 244 -7.08 -13.98 -17.28
C ALA A 244 -7.88 -15.03 -16.48
N ASP A 245 -7.76 -16.30 -16.79
CA ASP A 245 -8.49 -17.39 -16.12
C ASP A 245 -8.05 -17.58 -14.67
N ASN A 246 -6.80 -17.20 -14.34
CA ASN A 246 -6.25 -17.34 -12.99
C ASN A 246 -6.44 -16.09 -12.13
N THR A 247 -7.05 -15.03 -12.65
CA THR A 247 -7.20 -13.75 -11.89
C THR A 247 -8.04 -13.91 -10.63
N ASN A 248 -8.92 -14.91 -10.56
CA ASN A 248 -9.71 -15.22 -9.36
C ASN A 248 -9.02 -16.18 -8.37
N HIS A 249 -7.82 -16.66 -8.68
CA HIS A 249 -7.08 -17.55 -7.78
C HIS A 249 -6.80 -16.86 -6.44
N ILE A 250 -6.95 -17.58 -5.31
CA ILE A 250 -6.84 -17.00 -3.95
C ILE A 250 -5.45 -16.45 -3.61
N TYR A 251 -4.40 -16.79 -4.34
CA TYR A 251 -3.06 -16.19 -4.21
C TYR A 251 -2.91 -14.92 -5.06
N VAL A 252 -3.87 -14.63 -5.92
CA VAL A 252 -3.87 -13.49 -6.85
C VAL A 252 -4.92 -12.46 -6.44
N SER A 253 -6.16 -12.91 -6.23
CA SER A 253 -7.28 -12.13 -5.69
C SER A 253 -7.69 -12.70 -4.32
N PRO A 254 -6.93 -12.38 -3.27
CA PRO A 254 -7.02 -13.07 -1.97
C PRO A 254 -8.33 -12.83 -1.21
N LYS A 255 -9.14 -11.82 -1.58
CA LYS A 255 -10.49 -11.65 -1.02
C LYS A 255 -11.40 -12.85 -1.26
N ASN A 256 -11.09 -13.68 -2.26
CA ASN A 256 -11.87 -14.86 -2.64
C ASN A 256 -11.60 -16.06 -1.72
N GLY A 257 -10.53 -16.01 -0.93
CA GLY A 257 -10.17 -17.09 -0.03
C GLY A 257 -11.07 -17.21 1.21
N PRO A 258 -11.06 -18.38 1.86
CA PRO A 258 -11.69 -18.58 3.16
C PRO A 258 -11.01 -17.74 4.24
N ILE A 259 -11.78 -17.24 5.20
CA ILE A 259 -11.28 -16.35 6.25
C ILE A 259 -11.07 -17.05 7.60
N THR A 260 -11.52 -18.29 7.75
CA THR A 260 -11.61 -19.00 9.03
C THR A 260 -10.28 -19.31 9.69
N TYR A 261 -9.20 -19.41 8.92
CA TYR A 261 -7.85 -19.73 9.40
C TYR A 261 -6.91 -18.53 9.38
N LEU A 262 -7.38 -17.37 8.94
CA LEU A 262 -6.54 -16.18 8.90
C LEU A 262 -6.20 -15.70 10.31
N PRO A 263 -4.98 -15.19 10.53
CA PRO A 263 -4.61 -14.60 11.81
C PRO A 263 -5.33 -13.26 12.00
N PRO A 264 -5.21 -12.61 13.18
CA PRO A 264 -5.69 -11.25 13.37
C PRO A 264 -5.22 -10.31 12.25
N ILE A 265 -6.09 -9.40 11.81
CA ILE A 265 -5.80 -8.47 10.70
C ILE A 265 -5.94 -7.03 11.16
N THR A 266 -4.92 -6.20 10.92
CA THR A 266 -5.05 -4.74 10.94
C THR A 266 -5.01 -4.22 9.52
N LEU A 267 -6.08 -3.53 9.11
CA LEU A 267 -6.35 -3.15 7.72
C LEU A 267 -6.53 -1.64 7.62
N PHE A 268 -5.72 -0.99 6.79
CA PHE A 268 -5.74 0.45 6.53
C PHE A 268 -6.21 0.75 5.11
N THR A 269 -6.95 1.85 4.94
CA THR A 269 -7.31 2.39 3.62
C THR A 269 -7.59 3.89 3.69
N GLY A 270 -7.33 4.60 2.60
CA GLY A 270 -7.82 5.94 2.35
C GLY A 270 -9.17 5.91 1.63
N THR A 271 -9.94 7.00 1.69
CA THR A 271 -11.25 7.06 0.99
C THR A 271 -11.13 7.62 -0.44
N ARG A 272 -9.93 7.92 -0.92
CA ARG A 272 -9.67 8.48 -2.26
C ARG A 272 -8.84 7.55 -3.15
N GLU A 273 -8.99 6.24 -2.96
CA GLU A 273 -8.29 5.23 -3.75
C GLU A 273 -9.26 4.23 -4.40
N ILE A 274 -8.88 3.73 -5.58
CA ILE A 274 -9.73 2.81 -6.35
C ILE A 274 -9.90 1.43 -5.68
N PHE A 275 -9.05 1.08 -4.71
CA PHE A 275 -9.17 -0.16 -3.93
C PHE A 275 -10.13 -0.05 -2.75
N TYR A 276 -10.55 1.17 -2.38
CA TYR A 276 -11.41 1.40 -1.22
C TYR A 276 -12.68 0.52 -1.20
N PRO A 277 -13.47 0.38 -2.28
CA PRO A 277 -14.68 -0.42 -2.23
C PRO A 277 -14.41 -1.90 -1.94
N ASP A 278 -13.39 -2.50 -2.55
CA ASP A 278 -13.01 -3.90 -2.27
C ASP A 278 -12.52 -4.08 -0.83
N ILE A 279 -11.72 -3.13 -0.33
CA ILE A 279 -11.19 -3.18 1.04
C ILE A 279 -12.31 -3.01 2.07
N ARG A 280 -13.22 -2.07 1.86
CA ARG A 280 -14.39 -1.84 2.70
C ARG A 280 -15.26 -3.09 2.81
N ASP A 281 -15.58 -3.70 1.67
CA ASP A 281 -16.46 -4.85 1.61
C ASP A 281 -15.78 -6.10 2.20
N TYR A 282 -14.47 -6.25 2.00
CA TYR A 282 -13.70 -7.31 2.64
C TYR A 282 -13.65 -7.13 4.17
N ALA A 283 -13.46 -5.91 4.66
CA ALA A 283 -13.53 -5.61 6.09
C ALA A 283 -14.91 -5.91 6.68
N ALA A 284 -15.99 -5.60 5.94
CA ALA A 284 -17.36 -5.91 6.34
C ALA A 284 -17.57 -7.44 6.41
N LYS A 285 -17.08 -8.20 5.43
CA LYS A 285 -17.09 -9.68 5.43
C LYS A 285 -16.41 -10.25 6.67
N LEU A 286 -15.21 -9.75 7.00
CA LEU A 286 -14.47 -10.20 8.19
C LEU A 286 -15.22 -9.89 9.49
N LYS A 287 -15.77 -8.68 9.64
CA LYS A 287 -16.57 -8.27 10.80
C LYS A 287 -17.83 -9.11 10.95
N ALA A 288 -18.55 -9.36 9.87
CA ALA A 288 -19.77 -10.19 9.88
C ALA A 288 -19.50 -11.64 10.31
N ALA A 289 -18.29 -12.14 10.06
CA ALA A 289 -17.85 -13.46 10.49
C ALA A 289 -17.20 -13.47 11.89
N ASN A 290 -17.27 -12.36 12.64
CA ASN A 290 -16.61 -12.19 13.94
C ASN A 290 -15.10 -12.46 13.92
N HIS A 291 -14.44 -12.22 12.77
CA HIS A 291 -12.99 -12.33 12.67
C HIS A 291 -12.30 -11.21 13.47
N ASN A 292 -11.13 -11.49 14.05
CA ASN A 292 -10.34 -10.50 14.77
C ASN A 292 -9.74 -9.50 13.77
N ILE A 293 -10.46 -8.40 13.51
CA ILE A 293 -10.05 -7.33 12.59
C ILE A 293 -10.07 -5.97 13.27
N THR A 294 -9.00 -5.18 13.07
CA THR A 294 -8.97 -3.74 13.27
C THR A 294 -9.00 -3.07 11.90
N PHE A 295 -10.07 -2.36 11.58
CA PHE A 295 -10.23 -1.67 10.29
C PHE A 295 -10.15 -0.16 10.49
N ILE A 296 -9.16 0.47 9.84
CA ILE A 296 -8.85 1.89 9.95
C ILE A 296 -9.03 2.53 8.58
N THR A 297 -10.02 3.40 8.49
CA THR A 297 -10.30 4.21 7.30
C THR A 297 -9.93 5.64 7.59
N GLN A 298 -9.11 6.26 6.72
CA GLN A 298 -8.74 7.66 6.84
C GLN A 298 -9.40 8.47 5.73
N GLU A 299 -10.32 9.37 6.14
CA GLU A 299 -11.06 10.23 5.22
C GLU A 299 -10.12 11.15 4.44
N GLY A 300 -10.36 11.28 3.14
CA GLY A 300 -9.62 12.17 2.25
C GLY A 300 -8.21 11.70 1.89
N MET A 301 -7.75 10.54 2.37
CA MET A 301 -6.42 10.02 2.07
C MET A 301 -6.37 9.23 0.77
N ASN A 302 -5.20 9.34 0.13
CA ASN A 302 -4.85 8.61 -1.09
C ASN A 302 -4.33 7.20 -0.78
N HIS A 303 -4.14 6.44 -1.83
CA HIS A 303 -3.58 5.09 -1.80
C HIS A 303 -2.27 5.02 -1.00
N VAL A 304 -2.16 4.02 -0.11
CA VAL A 304 -1.01 3.72 0.77
C VAL A 304 -0.54 4.91 1.62
N TYR A 305 -1.43 5.79 2.05
CA TYR A 305 -1.08 6.99 2.81
C TYR A 305 -0.13 6.75 4.02
N PRO A 306 -0.12 5.58 4.70
CA PRO A 306 0.75 5.37 5.86
C PRO A 306 2.25 5.40 5.55
N ILE A 307 2.67 5.28 4.28
CA ILE A 307 4.10 5.30 3.92
C ILE A 307 4.64 6.72 3.63
N TYR A 308 3.77 7.71 3.42
CA TYR A 308 4.18 9.04 3.00
C TYR A 308 4.60 9.95 4.17
N PRO A 309 5.40 11.01 3.92
CA PRO A 309 5.86 11.93 4.97
C PRO A 309 4.78 12.97 5.34
N ILE A 310 3.60 12.51 5.76
CA ILE A 310 2.45 13.33 6.14
C ILE A 310 2.04 13.06 7.59
N GLU A 311 1.24 13.94 8.17
CA GLU A 311 0.84 13.82 9.58
C GLU A 311 -0.09 12.61 9.80
N GLU A 312 -0.98 12.34 8.84
CA GLU A 312 -1.90 11.19 8.88
C GLU A 312 -1.13 9.86 8.86
N ALA A 313 0.01 9.81 8.15
CA ALA A 313 0.87 8.64 8.14
C ALA A 313 1.54 8.40 9.50
N LYS A 314 1.94 9.46 10.22
CA LYS A 314 2.47 9.31 11.58
C LYS A 314 1.44 8.67 12.50
N THR A 315 0.20 9.14 12.44
CA THR A 315 -0.92 8.56 13.19
C THR A 315 -1.12 7.08 12.83
N ALA A 316 -1.13 6.76 11.53
CA ALA A 316 -1.26 5.38 11.07
C ALA A 316 -0.08 4.49 11.54
N GLN A 317 1.15 4.99 11.51
CA GLN A 317 2.32 4.26 12.00
C GLN A 317 2.24 4.01 13.52
N TYR A 318 1.76 4.97 14.32
CA TYR A 318 1.47 4.73 15.73
C TYR A 318 0.39 3.66 15.95
N GLN A 319 -0.66 3.65 15.12
CA GLN A 319 -1.69 2.62 15.19
C GLN A 319 -1.16 1.23 14.79
N ILE A 320 -0.23 1.15 13.83
CA ILE A 320 0.47 -0.08 13.48
C ILE A 320 1.30 -0.59 14.66
N ILE A 321 2.09 0.30 15.28
CA ILE A 321 2.93 -0.03 16.45
C ILE A 321 2.07 -0.53 17.61
N ASP A 322 0.96 0.14 17.90
CA ASP A 322 0.02 -0.24 18.94
C ASP A 322 -0.62 -1.61 18.67
N ALA A 323 -1.07 -1.86 17.43
CA ALA A 323 -1.64 -3.13 17.02
C ALA A 323 -0.66 -4.30 17.17
N ILE A 324 0.60 -4.12 16.75
CA ILE A 324 1.65 -5.13 16.87
C ILE A 324 1.99 -5.38 18.34
N ASN A 325 2.03 -4.35 19.19
CA ASN A 325 2.33 -4.49 20.62
C ASN A 325 1.20 -5.16 21.41
N LYS A 326 -0.04 -5.06 20.99
CA LYS A 326 -1.20 -5.69 21.61
C LYS A 326 -1.41 -7.14 21.18
N THR A 327 -0.73 -7.57 20.12
CA THR A 327 -0.83 -8.96 19.64
C THR A 327 0.06 -9.86 20.52
N PRO A 328 -0.49 -10.91 21.13
CA PRO A 328 0.21 -11.76 22.10
C PRO A 328 1.28 -12.67 21.48
#